data_81bd98a5a7c0112388e72661207600fe
#
_entry.id   81bd98a5a7c0112388e72661207600fe
#
_cell.length_a   1.000
_cell.length_b   1.000
_cell.length_c   1.000
_cell.angle_alpha   90.00
_cell.angle_beta   90.00
_cell.angle_gamma   90.00
#
_symmetry.space_group_name_H-M   'P 1'
#
loop_
_entity.id
_entity.type
_entity.pdbx_description
1 polymer ?
#
loop_
_entity_poly.entity_id
_entity_poly.type
_entity_poly.pdbx_seq_one_letter_code
_entity_poly.pdbx_strand_id
1 'polypeptide(L)' 'MKESTATYFTQLENCYIIIEKVPCWKCEQCGETLYAASVMERIDDILEGLKKIASKIFIMDYTSAA' A
#
# COMPACT_ATOMS: atom_id res chain seq x y z
N MET A 1 -15.22 1.52 -13.84
CA MET A 1 -14.26 1.71 -12.75
C MET A 1 -13.31 2.83 -13.10
N LYS A 2 -12.94 3.59 -12.12
CA LYS A 2 -12.10 4.76 -12.32
C LYS A 2 -10.73 4.56 -11.72
N GLU A 3 -9.72 4.96 -12.46
CA GLU A 3 -8.34 4.92 -11.98
C GLU A 3 -8.15 5.98 -10.90
N SER A 4 -7.54 5.60 -9.79
CA SER A 4 -7.39 6.49 -8.66
C SER A 4 -6.16 6.10 -7.85
N THR A 5 -5.92 6.83 -6.76
CA THR A 5 -4.88 6.46 -5.80
C THR A 5 -5.50 6.41 -4.41
N ALA A 6 -4.92 5.59 -3.55
CA ALA A 6 -5.39 5.44 -2.19
C ALA A 6 -4.21 5.27 -1.26
N THR A 7 -4.49 5.45 0.03
CA THR A 7 -3.50 5.18 1.07
C THR A 7 -3.69 3.76 1.57
N TYR A 8 -2.64 2.96 1.49
CA TYR A 8 -2.66 1.60 1.98
C TYR A 8 -2.08 1.57 3.38
N PHE A 9 -2.87 1.08 4.33
CA PHE A 9 -2.45 0.99 5.72
C PHE A 9 -2.39 -0.48 6.12
N THR A 10 -1.28 -0.87 6.76
CA THR A 10 -1.16 -2.22 7.29
C THR A 10 -0.40 -2.20 8.60
N GLN A 11 -0.64 -3.20 9.41
CA GLN A 11 0.01 -3.37 10.69
C GLN A 11 0.80 -4.68 10.70
N LEU A 12 2.07 -4.57 10.99
CA LEU A 12 2.92 -5.73 11.24
C LEU A 12 3.09 -5.88 12.76
N GLU A 13 3.71 -6.98 13.20
CA GLU A 13 3.80 -7.29 14.63
C GLU A 13 4.31 -6.14 15.48
N ASN A 14 5.31 -5.43 14.99
CA ASN A 14 5.96 -4.37 15.77
C ASN A 14 5.92 -2.99 15.10
N CYS A 15 5.18 -2.86 13.99
CA CYS A 15 5.16 -1.58 13.30
C CYS A 15 3.89 -1.38 12.47
N TYR A 16 3.64 -0.11 12.14
CA TYR A 16 2.56 0.28 11.24
C TYR A 16 3.19 0.81 9.97
N ILE A 17 2.60 0.45 8.85
CA ILE A 17 3.12 0.87 7.55
C ILE A 17 2.02 1.57 6.79
N ILE A 18 2.32 2.77 6.32
CA ILE A 18 1.40 3.59 5.53
C ILE A 18 2.07 3.84 4.18
N ILE A 19 1.43 3.40 3.12
CA ILE A 19 1.92 3.63 1.77
C ILE A 19 0.95 4.54 1.06
N GLU A 20 1.40 5.71 0.67
CA GLU A 20 0.56 6.71 0.02
C GLU A 20 0.64 6.60 -1.50
N LYS A 21 -0.35 7.13 -2.18
CA LYS A 21 -0.41 7.19 -3.64
C LYS A 21 -0.33 5.81 -4.29
N VAL A 22 -0.97 4.82 -3.68
CA VAL A 22 -1.03 3.48 -4.25
C VAL A 22 -2.06 3.48 -5.40
N PRO A 23 -1.66 3.09 -6.61
CA PRO A 23 -2.61 3.03 -7.72
C PRO A 23 -3.71 2.02 -7.46
N CYS A 24 -4.93 2.40 -7.74
CA CYS A 24 -6.08 1.54 -7.51
C CYS A 24 -7.21 1.88 -8.47
N TRP A 25 -8.23 1.03 -8.46
CA TRP A 25 -9.45 1.24 -9.21
C TRP A 25 -10.59 1.41 -8.22
N LYS A 26 -11.37 2.46 -8.38
CA LYS A 26 -12.52 2.69 -7.53
C LYS A 26 -13.80 2.45 -8.29
N CYS A 27 -14.70 1.70 -7.67
CA CYS A 27 -16.03 1.49 -8.22
C CYS A 27 -16.92 2.63 -7.78
N GLU A 28 -17.51 3.35 -8.74
CA GLU A 28 -18.35 4.49 -8.44
C GLU A 28 -19.67 4.10 -7.79
N GLN A 29 -20.16 2.89 -8.04
CA GLN A 29 -21.46 2.46 -7.52
C GLN A 29 -21.37 1.90 -6.11
N CYS A 30 -20.37 1.11 -5.81
CA CYS A 30 -20.27 0.45 -4.50
C CYS A 30 -19.18 1.05 -3.61
N GLY A 31 -18.37 1.94 -4.13
CA GLY A 31 -17.30 2.57 -3.35
C GLY A 31 -16.12 1.65 -3.00
N GLU A 32 -16.07 0.47 -3.59
CA GLU A 32 -14.98 -0.45 -3.33
C GLU A 32 -13.70 -0.02 -4.02
N THR A 33 -12.57 -0.32 -3.37
CA THR A 33 -11.25 -0.07 -3.90
C THR A 33 -10.61 -1.40 -4.29
N LEU A 34 -10.14 -1.47 -5.54
CA LEU A 34 -9.49 -2.68 -6.05
C LEU A 34 -8.07 -2.36 -6.44
N TYR A 35 -7.16 -3.22 -6.05
CA TYR A 35 -5.75 -3.11 -6.41
C TYR A 35 -5.38 -4.16 -7.44
N ALA A 36 -4.57 -3.77 -8.43
CA ALA A 36 -4.07 -4.72 -9.41
C ALA A 36 -3.12 -5.72 -8.74
N ALA A 37 -3.02 -6.93 -9.31
CA ALA A 37 -2.15 -7.96 -8.75
C ALA A 37 -0.69 -7.50 -8.68
N SER A 38 -0.23 -6.77 -9.70
CA SER A 38 1.15 -6.25 -9.71
C SER A 38 1.38 -5.25 -8.58
N VAL A 39 0.37 -4.45 -8.25
CA VAL A 39 0.45 -3.50 -7.14
C VAL A 39 0.55 -4.24 -5.81
N MET A 40 -0.25 -5.27 -5.63
CA MET A 40 -0.22 -6.04 -4.39
C MET A 40 1.11 -6.78 -4.23
N GLU A 41 1.66 -7.32 -5.30
CA GLU A 41 2.97 -7.96 -5.25
C GLU A 41 4.06 -6.98 -4.83
N ARG A 42 4.00 -5.78 -5.35
CA ARG A 42 4.96 -4.75 -4.99
C ARG A 42 4.84 -4.34 -3.53
N ILE A 43 3.61 -4.22 -3.06
CA ILE A 43 3.38 -3.92 -1.64
C ILE A 43 3.95 -5.03 -0.77
N ASP A 44 3.73 -6.29 -1.14
CA ASP A 44 4.29 -7.42 -0.41
C ASP A 44 5.81 -7.37 -0.35
N ASP A 45 6.46 -7.03 -1.47
CA ASP A 45 7.91 -6.88 -1.51
C ASP A 45 8.39 -5.77 -0.57
N ILE A 46 7.67 -4.66 -0.55
CA ILE A 46 7.99 -3.55 0.35
C ILE A 46 7.87 -4.01 1.80
N LEU A 47 6.79 -4.70 2.13
CA LEU A 47 6.56 -5.19 3.48
C LEU A 47 7.63 -6.18 3.92
N GLU A 48 8.05 -7.07 3.03
CA GLU A 48 9.11 -8.03 3.31
C GLU A 48 10.42 -7.32 3.67
N GLY A 49 10.76 -6.27 2.93
CA GLY A 49 11.96 -5.49 3.23
C GLY A 49 11.87 -4.77 4.55
N LEU A 50 10.69 -4.29 4.90
CA LEU A 50 10.48 -3.52 6.12
C LEU A 50 10.40 -4.39 7.37
N LYS A 51 10.11 -5.66 7.25
CA LYS A 51 10.07 -6.58 8.40
C LYS A 51 11.39 -6.65 9.13
N LYS A 52 12.49 -6.38 8.44
CA LYS A 52 13.83 -6.45 9.01
C LYS A 52 14.25 -5.16 9.71
N ILE A 53 13.45 -4.12 9.61
CA ILE A 53 13.77 -2.82 10.18
C ILE A 53 12.93 -2.59 11.42
N ALA A 54 13.58 -2.27 12.53
CA ALA A 54 12.92 -2.08 13.82
C ALA A 54 12.46 -0.64 13.99
N SER A 55 11.44 -0.24 13.26
CA SER A 55 10.79 1.05 13.40
C SER A 55 9.34 0.86 13.76
N LYS A 56 8.78 1.81 14.48
CA LYS A 56 7.38 1.71 14.92
C LYS A 56 6.39 2.15 13.84
N ILE A 57 6.73 3.16 13.08
CA ILE A 57 5.85 3.71 12.04
C ILE A 57 6.67 4.03 10.80
N PHE A 58 6.20 3.54 9.65
CA PHE A 58 6.75 3.89 8.35
C PHE A 58 5.68 4.56 7.51
N ILE A 59 6.03 5.71 6.94
CA ILE A 59 5.18 6.40 5.99
C ILE A 59 5.99 6.58 4.71
N MET A 60 5.48 6.08 3.59
CA MET A 60 6.18 6.17 2.32
C MET A 60 5.21 6.35 1.17
N ASP A 61 5.72 6.84 0.05
CA ASP A 61 4.95 6.91 -1.19
C ASP A 61 5.23 5.67 -2.02
N TYR A 62 4.21 5.12 -2.62
CA TYR A 62 4.35 3.97 -3.50
C TYR A 62 5.37 4.23 -4.61
N THR A 63 5.34 5.41 -5.20
CA THR A 63 6.23 5.78 -6.28
C THR A 63 7.69 5.92 -5.82
N SER A 64 7.90 6.35 -4.58
CA SER A 64 9.25 6.51 -4.02
C SER A 64 9.86 5.19 -3.58
N ALA A 65 9.02 4.20 -3.26
CA ALA A 65 9.47 2.89 -2.83
C ALA A 65 9.87 1.98 -4.00
N ALA A 66 9.68 2.47 -5.20
CA ALA A 66 9.96 1.68 -6.40
C ALA A 66 11.45 1.50 -6.66
#